data_613ada23e52ed7c4afb330943e06cb03
#
_entry.id   613ada23e52ed7c4afb330943e06cb03
#
_cell.length_a   1.000
_cell.length_b   1.000
_cell.length_c   1.000
_cell.angle_alpha   90.00
_cell.angle_beta   90.00
_cell.angle_gamma   90.00
#
_symmetry.space_group_name_H-M   'P 1'
#
loop_
_entity.id
_entity.type
_entity.pdbx_description
1 polymer ?
#
loop_
_entity_poly.entity_id
_entity_poly.type
_entity_poly.pdbx_seq_one_letter_code
_entity_poly.pdbx_strand_id
1 'polypeptide(L)'
;MPNIKFRASRRTLTSHAGLSIIGQCFEIAGVDSIDSRFPTTLGMRTSDVIKSYLGLLCLGMSDYDAVENFRRDKPFQQLLTLQKVPSAATLRQRLEKLAANDLQARTATWSTTLLSLIEAPITAETTHVCLDIDTFVMDNSNSKKEGVSRTYQKVDGYTPIAAYLGNEGWCLGLELRPGKQHTMKESNAFLERVLPRAQGLTKQPILLREDSGFDSQAHLALLEQQRQVFADEGRRLDYVVKWNPRGSATADRDTWLAVAADYWEELRPGKRQALWTQT
;
A
#
# COMPACT_ATOMS: atom_id res chain seq x y z
N MET A 1 -13.77 -32.16 40.34
CA MET A 1 -12.70 -31.38 39.73
C MET A 1 -12.22 -32.14 38.50
N PRO A 2 -12.01 -31.51 37.35
CA PRO A 2 -11.48 -32.21 36.20
C PRO A 2 -10.07 -32.75 36.49
N ASN A 3 -9.84 -33.99 36.11
CA ASN A 3 -8.58 -34.70 36.37
C ASN A 3 -7.57 -34.27 35.32
N ILE A 4 -6.77 -33.21 35.58
CA ILE A 4 -5.77 -32.67 34.66
C ILE A 4 -4.54 -33.57 34.71
N LYS A 5 -4.18 -34.16 33.55
CA LYS A 5 -2.96 -34.99 33.42
C LYS A 5 -1.89 -34.19 32.68
N PHE A 6 -0.76 -33.98 33.30
CA PHE A 6 0.41 -33.36 32.70
C PHE A 6 1.27 -34.44 32.00
N ARG A 7 1.70 -34.17 30.78
CA ARG A 7 2.68 -35.01 30.05
C ARG A 7 3.81 -34.13 29.52
N ALA A 8 5.04 -34.53 29.72
CA ALA A 8 6.18 -33.90 29.10
C ALA A 8 6.08 -34.10 27.56
N SER A 9 6.36 -33.05 26.80
CA SER A 9 6.40 -33.06 25.33
C SER A 9 7.71 -32.48 24.85
N ARG A 10 8.26 -33.07 23.77
CA ARG A 10 9.42 -32.52 23.03
C ARG A 10 8.98 -31.60 21.89
N ARG A 11 7.68 -31.33 21.73
CA ARG A 11 7.16 -30.44 20.71
C ARG A 11 7.52 -29.00 21.05
N THR A 12 8.06 -28.28 20.09
CA THR A 12 8.27 -26.85 20.18
C THR A 12 6.94 -26.15 19.94
N LEU A 13 6.49 -25.37 20.91
CA LEU A 13 5.25 -24.61 20.81
C LEU A 13 5.57 -23.13 20.53
N THR A 14 4.71 -22.47 19.78
CA THR A 14 4.79 -21.05 19.52
C THR A 14 3.39 -20.43 19.51
N SER A 15 3.27 -19.22 20.02
CA SER A 15 2.07 -18.37 19.85
C SER A 15 1.98 -17.72 18.47
N HIS A 16 3.03 -17.84 17.65
CA HIS A 16 3.17 -17.16 16.38
C HIS A 16 3.04 -18.12 15.18
N ALA A 17 2.22 -19.16 15.28
CA ALA A 17 2.07 -20.18 14.24
C ALA A 17 1.68 -19.62 12.87
N GLY A 18 0.95 -18.48 12.82
CA GLY A 18 0.60 -17.78 11.59
C GLY A 18 1.80 -17.35 10.74
N LEU A 19 2.99 -17.22 11.33
CA LEU A 19 4.21 -16.94 10.56
C LEU A 19 4.57 -18.04 9.55
N SER A 20 4.01 -19.26 9.68
CA SER A 20 4.18 -20.29 8.66
C SER A 20 3.62 -19.89 7.30
N ILE A 21 2.50 -19.16 7.29
CA ILE A 21 1.90 -18.62 6.06
C ILE A 21 2.83 -17.55 5.48
N ILE A 22 3.37 -16.68 6.33
CA ILE A 22 4.30 -15.63 5.92
C ILE A 22 5.59 -16.22 5.33
N GLY A 23 6.11 -17.29 5.94
CA GLY A 23 7.27 -18.02 5.39
C GLY A 23 7.00 -18.59 4.00
N GLN A 24 5.82 -19.17 3.76
CA GLN A 24 5.40 -19.63 2.44
C GLN A 24 5.29 -18.46 1.45
N CYS A 25 4.73 -17.31 1.86
CA CYS A 25 4.70 -16.13 1.01
C CYS A 25 6.12 -15.69 0.61
N PHE A 26 7.09 -15.74 1.51
CA PHE A 26 8.48 -15.42 1.18
C PHE A 26 9.10 -16.36 0.15
N GLU A 27 8.81 -17.66 0.25
CA GLU A 27 9.26 -18.66 -0.72
C GLU A 27 8.65 -18.41 -2.10
N ILE A 28 7.34 -18.22 -2.15
CA ILE A 28 6.59 -17.94 -3.39
C ILE A 28 7.07 -16.64 -4.04
N ALA A 29 7.27 -15.59 -3.26
CA ALA A 29 7.77 -14.30 -3.77
C ALA A 29 9.24 -14.34 -4.19
N GLY A 30 9.97 -15.39 -3.83
CA GLY A 30 11.39 -15.53 -4.16
C GLY A 30 12.29 -14.55 -3.41
N VAL A 31 11.96 -14.22 -2.15
CA VAL A 31 12.70 -13.23 -1.35
C VAL A 31 14.18 -13.59 -1.23
N ASP A 32 14.52 -14.87 -1.19
CA ASP A 32 15.91 -15.34 -1.09
C ASP A 32 16.78 -14.99 -2.32
N SER A 33 16.17 -14.67 -3.46
CA SER A 33 16.90 -14.24 -4.65
C SER A 33 17.72 -12.94 -4.43
N ILE A 34 17.40 -12.17 -3.39
CA ILE A 34 18.16 -10.97 -3.04
C ILE A 34 19.60 -11.27 -2.62
N ASP A 35 19.86 -12.46 -2.10
CA ASP A 35 21.20 -12.86 -1.64
C ASP A 35 22.20 -12.96 -2.79
N SER A 36 21.75 -13.26 -4.02
CA SER A 36 22.62 -13.28 -5.21
C SER A 36 23.07 -11.87 -5.62
N ARG A 37 22.22 -10.86 -5.38
CA ARG A 37 22.53 -9.46 -5.69
C ARG A 37 23.35 -8.77 -4.61
N PHE A 38 23.13 -9.14 -3.36
CA PHE A 38 23.86 -8.61 -2.21
C PHE A 38 24.57 -9.77 -1.47
N PRO A 39 25.55 -10.40 -2.12
CA PRO A 39 26.25 -11.53 -1.53
C PRO A 39 27.01 -11.09 -0.29
N THR A 40 26.97 -11.91 0.74
CA THR A 40 27.75 -11.73 1.96
C THR A 40 28.77 -12.84 2.04
N THR A 41 30.05 -12.53 1.96
CA THR A 41 31.14 -13.51 2.07
C THR A 41 31.30 -14.06 3.48
N LEU A 42 30.97 -13.29 4.48
CA LEU A 42 30.99 -13.67 5.90
C LEU A 42 29.81 -12.99 6.61
N GLY A 43 28.98 -13.79 7.25
CA GLY A 43 27.94 -13.25 8.11
C GLY A 43 26.51 -13.64 7.72
N MET A 44 25.60 -12.74 7.99
CA MET A 44 24.15 -12.97 7.86
C MET A 44 23.69 -12.70 6.43
N ARG A 45 22.87 -13.59 5.87
CA ARG A 45 22.24 -13.41 4.57
C ARG A 45 21.37 -12.15 4.55
N THR A 46 21.28 -11.50 3.40
CA THR A 46 20.42 -10.32 3.21
C THR A 46 18.94 -10.71 3.33
N SER A 47 18.56 -11.87 2.80
CA SER A 47 17.22 -12.43 2.95
C SER A 47 16.83 -12.66 4.41
N ASP A 48 17.74 -13.14 5.28
CA ASP A 48 17.47 -13.32 6.71
C ASP A 48 17.14 -11.99 7.40
N VAL A 49 17.83 -10.91 7.02
CA VAL A 49 17.58 -9.55 7.54
C VAL A 49 16.18 -9.08 7.15
N ILE A 50 15.83 -9.20 5.87
CA ILE A 50 14.54 -8.74 5.34
C ILE A 50 13.40 -9.57 5.91
N LYS A 51 13.50 -10.90 5.83
CA LYS A 51 12.47 -11.81 6.34
C LYS A 51 12.23 -11.62 7.84
N SER A 52 13.30 -11.40 8.62
CA SER A 52 13.16 -11.15 10.07
C SER A 52 12.36 -9.87 10.32
N TYR A 53 12.65 -8.78 9.61
CA TYR A 53 11.92 -7.53 9.80
C TYR A 53 10.47 -7.62 9.30
N LEU A 54 10.23 -8.20 8.13
CA LEU A 54 8.87 -8.44 7.64
C LEU A 54 8.08 -9.35 8.58
N GLY A 55 8.71 -10.38 9.15
CA GLY A 55 8.10 -11.22 10.16
C GLY A 55 7.68 -10.45 11.41
N LEU A 56 8.51 -9.50 11.90
CA LEU A 56 8.14 -8.61 12.99
C LEU A 56 6.94 -7.74 12.64
N LEU A 57 6.94 -7.13 11.44
CA LEU A 57 5.82 -6.31 10.98
C LEU A 57 4.51 -7.10 10.93
N CYS A 58 4.55 -8.36 10.48
CA CYS A 58 3.40 -9.26 10.48
C CYS A 58 2.89 -9.60 11.89
N LEU A 59 3.74 -9.47 12.91
CA LEU A 59 3.38 -9.59 14.33
C LEU A 59 2.92 -8.25 14.96
N GLY A 60 2.84 -7.18 14.18
CA GLY A 60 2.50 -5.84 14.65
C GLY A 60 3.66 -5.12 15.37
N MET A 61 4.89 -5.60 15.20
CA MET A 61 6.09 -5.04 15.84
C MET A 61 6.90 -4.23 14.83
N SER A 62 6.86 -2.91 14.93
CA SER A 62 7.58 -2.01 14.01
C SER A 62 8.96 -1.58 14.53
N ASP A 63 9.26 -1.78 15.80
CA ASP A 63 10.56 -1.45 16.39
C ASP A 63 11.59 -2.55 16.08
N TYR A 64 12.77 -2.13 15.63
CA TYR A 64 13.90 -3.04 15.37
C TYR A 64 14.34 -3.79 16.64
N ASP A 65 14.22 -3.18 17.82
CA ASP A 65 14.63 -3.79 19.08
C ASP A 65 13.78 -5.01 19.45
N ALA A 66 12.55 -5.11 18.91
CA ALA A 66 11.70 -6.27 19.10
C ALA A 66 12.33 -7.57 18.58
N VAL A 67 13.26 -7.51 17.63
CA VAL A 67 13.96 -8.70 17.10
C VAL A 67 14.78 -9.44 18.16
N GLU A 68 15.24 -8.73 19.18
CA GLU A 68 16.07 -9.33 20.25
C GLU A 68 15.32 -10.46 20.98
N ASN A 69 13.99 -10.38 21.06
CA ASN A 69 13.15 -11.40 21.68
C ASN A 69 13.14 -12.73 20.88
N PHE A 70 13.46 -12.65 19.58
CA PHE A 70 13.38 -13.77 18.64
C PHE A 70 14.75 -14.38 18.30
N ARG A 71 15.85 -13.80 18.74
CA ARG A 71 17.21 -14.27 18.38
C ARG A 71 17.50 -15.71 18.74
N ARG A 72 16.84 -16.24 19.77
CA ARG A 72 16.95 -17.63 20.22
C ARG A 72 15.66 -18.43 20.02
N ASP A 73 14.65 -17.82 19.38
CA ASP A 73 13.37 -18.46 19.12
C ASP A 73 13.48 -19.34 17.87
N LYS A 74 13.58 -20.65 18.11
CA LYS A 74 13.65 -21.66 17.04
C LYS A 74 12.41 -21.68 16.16
N PRO A 75 11.15 -21.61 16.67
CA PRO A 75 9.96 -21.48 15.85
C PRO A 75 10.00 -20.30 14.90
N PHE A 76 10.33 -19.10 15.39
CA PHE A 76 10.43 -17.89 14.55
C PHE A 76 11.42 -18.12 13.39
N GLN A 77 12.58 -18.70 13.70
CA GLN A 77 13.61 -19.01 12.70
C GLN A 77 13.12 -20.02 11.67
N GLN A 78 12.46 -21.11 12.12
CA GLN A 78 12.00 -22.19 11.24
C GLN A 78 10.80 -21.76 10.37
N LEU A 79 9.82 -21.06 10.96
CA LEU A 79 8.61 -20.65 10.27
C LEU A 79 8.88 -19.62 9.16
N LEU A 80 9.91 -18.78 9.32
CA LEU A 80 10.34 -17.79 8.32
C LEU A 80 11.51 -18.30 7.45
N THR A 81 11.92 -19.57 7.56
CA THR A 81 13.02 -20.17 6.79
C THR A 81 14.35 -19.40 6.91
N LEU A 82 14.66 -18.91 8.11
CA LEU A 82 15.87 -18.16 8.41
C LEU A 82 17.04 -19.07 8.73
N GLN A 83 18.24 -18.75 8.27
CA GLN A 83 19.45 -19.39 8.80
C GLN A 83 19.83 -18.77 10.14
N LYS A 84 19.63 -17.47 10.31
CA LYS A 84 19.98 -16.75 11.53
C LYS A 84 19.10 -15.53 11.71
N VAL A 85 18.70 -15.25 12.96
CA VAL A 85 17.99 -14.03 13.31
C VAL A 85 18.98 -12.89 13.60
N PRO A 86 18.88 -11.71 12.97
CA PRO A 86 19.76 -10.57 13.19
C PRO A 86 19.61 -9.97 14.60
N SER A 87 20.59 -9.19 15.02
CA SER A 87 20.43 -8.24 16.12
C SER A 87 19.74 -6.96 15.63
N ALA A 88 19.17 -6.18 16.54
CA ALA A 88 18.59 -4.88 16.23
C ALA A 88 19.58 -3.93 15.52
N ALA A 89 20.83 -3.91 15.97
CA ALA A 89 21.87 -3.15 15.33
C ALA A 89 22.16 -3.61 13.89
N THR A 90 22.14 -4.93 13.67
CA THR A 90 22.32 -5.50 12.32
C THR A 90 21.14 -5.13 11.41
N LEU A 91 19.90 -5.19 11.91
CA LEU A 91 18.72 -4.75 11.18
C LEU A 91 18.86 -3.31 10.70
N ARG A 92 19.11 -2.38 11.60
CA ARG A 92 19.27 -0.94 11.28
C ARG A 92 20.33 -0.72 10.20
N GLN A 93 21.55 -1.21 10.44
CA GLN A 93 22.68 -0.99 9.51
C GLN A 93 22.45 -1.62 8.13
N ARG A 94 21.86 -2.81 8.08
CA ARG A 94 21.67 -3.51 6.82
C ARG A 94 20.49 -2.96 6.04
N LEU A 95 19.36 -2.62 6.68
CA LEU A 95 18.21 -2.02 6.01
C LEU A 95 18.53 -0.62 5.49
N GLU A 96 19.30 0.20 6.21
CA GLU A 96 19.79 1.49 5.74
C GLU A 96 20.60 1.35 4.43
N LYS A 97 21.55 0.41 4.39
CA LYS A 97 22.32 0.13 3.18
C LYS A 97 21.46 -0.39 2.01
N LEU A 98 20.45 -1.20 2.30
CA LEU A 98 19.55 -1.74 1.29
C LEU A 98 18.59 -0.69 0.75
N ALA A 99 18.13 0.25 1.58
CA ALA A 99 17.27 1.35 1.16
C ALA A 99 17.91 2.22 0.06
N ALA A 100 19.23 2.41 0.13
CA ALA A 100 19.98 3.13 -0.89
C ALA A 100 20.16 2.35 -2.22
N ASN A 101 19.73 1.08 -2.29
CA ASN A 101 20.03 0.15 -3.38
C ASN A 101 18.80 -0.56 -3.94
N ASP A 102 17.78 0.21 -4.37
CA ASP A 102 16.65 -0.32 -5.15
C ASP A 102 15.76 -1.37 -4.42
N LEU A 103 15.73 -1.35 -3.09
CA LEU A 103 14.90 -2.23 -2.28
C LEU A 103 13.39 -2.03 -2.58
N GLN A 104 13.00 -0.78 -2.89
CA GLN A 104 11.61 -0.45 -3.19
C GLN A 104 11.09 -1.17 -4.44
N ALA A 105 11.88 -1.20 -5.52
CA ALA A 105 11.49 -1.90 -6.74
C ALA A 105 11.38 -3.42 -6.52
N ARG A 106 12.22 -3.99 -5.64
CA ARG A 106 12.16 -5.40 -5.30
C ARG A 106 10.98 -5.77 -4.44
N THR A 107 10.66 -4.96 -3.44
CA THR A 107 9.45 -5.19 -2.64
C THR A 107 8.20 -5.09 -3.52
N ALA A 108 8.18 -4.19 -4.49
CA ALA A 108 7.12 -4.11 -5.48
C ALA A 108 7.04 -5.39 -6.35
N THR A 109 8.17 -5.96 -6.76
CA THR A 109 8.21 -7.23 -7.51
C THR A 109 7.66 -8.38 -6.67
N TRP A 110 8.10 -8.55 -5.43
CA TRP A 110 7.59 -9.58 -4.52
C TRP A 110 6.09 -9.45 -4.30
N SER A 111 5.61 -8.22 -4.05
CA SER A 111 4.20 -7.94 -3.89
C SER A 111 3.41 -8.30 -5.16
N THR A 112 3.90 -7.92 -6.34
CA THR A 112 3.24 -8.25 -7.63
C THR A 112 3.20 -9.77 -7.85
N THR A 113 4.27 -10.50 -7.53
CA THR A 113 4.30 -11.96 -7.62
C THR A 113 3.24 -12.60 -6.72
N LEU A 114 3.13 -12.15 -5.47
CA LEU A 114 2.10 -12.65 -4.56
C LEU A 114 0.69 -12.32 -5.04
N LEU A 115 0.46 -11.08 -5.48
CA LEU A 115 -0.83 -10.63 -5.98
C LEU A 115 -1.27 -11.39 -7.24
N SER A 116 -0.33 -11.76 -8.12
CA SER A 116 -0.65 -12.54 -9.34
C SER A 116 -1.14 -13.96 -9.07
N LEU A 117 -0.96 -14.47 -7.85
CA LEU A 117 -1.41 -15.80 -7.42
C LEU A 117 -2.75 -15.75 -6.68
N ILE A 118 -3.36 -14.59 -6.55
CA ILE A 118 -4.66 -14.45 -5.91
C ILE A 118 -5.73 -14.98 -6.84
N GLU A 119 -6.31 -16.12 -6.48
CA GLU A 119 -7.50 -16.68 -7.14
C GLU A 119 -8.80 -16.12 -6.55
N ALA A 120 -8.71 -15.33 -5.47
CA ALA A 120 -9.88 -14.74 -4.85
C ALA A 120 -10.58 -13.79 -5.82
N PRO A 121 -11.90 -13.87 -5.94
CA PRO A 121 -12.65 -12.98 -6.81
C PRO A 121 -12.43 -11.54 -6.33
N ILE A 122 -11.88 -10.69 -7.17
CA ILE A 122 -11.97 -9.24 -6.99
C ILE A 122 -13.42 -8.91 -7.35
N THR A 123 -14.25 -8.80 -6.32
CA THR A 123 -15.69 -8.69 -6.48
C THR A 123 -16.03 -7.26 -6.89
N ALA A 124 -16.60 -7.11 -8.09
CA ALA A 124 -17.31 -5.90 -8.42
C ALA A 124 -18.72 -6.00 -7.85
N GLU A 125 -19.05 -5.22 -6.85
CA GLU A 125 -20.45 -5.04 -6.40
C GLU A 125 -21.26 -4.27 -7.44
N THR A 126 -20.56 -3.61 -8.34
CA THR A 126 -21.09 -2.83 -9.45
C THR A 126 -20.51 -3.33 -10.77
N THR A 127 -20.73 -2.60 -11.85
CA THR A 127 -20.14 -2.89 -13.17
C THR A 127 -18.62 -2.68 -13.24
N HIS A 128 -17.99 -2.17 -12.18
CA HIS A 128 -16.58 -1.83 -12.13
C HIS A 128 -15.92 -2.33 -10.85
N VAL A 129 -14.64 -2.63 -10.95
CA VAL A 129 -13.75 -2.79 -9.79
C VAL A 129 -13.13 -1.44 -9.48
N CYS A 130 -13.30 -0.95 -8.26
CA CYS A 130 -12.76 0.34 -7.84
C CYS A 130 -11.23 0.27 -7.66
N LEU A 131 -10.54 1.28 -8.15
CA LEU A 131 -9.14 1.56 -7.86
C LEU A 131 -9.08 2.91 -7.14
N ASP A 132 -8.80 2.88 -5.86
CA ASP A 132 -8.73 4.07 -5.01
C ASP A 132 -7.29 4.53 -4.87
N ILE A 133 -7.01 5.78 -5.22
CA ILE A 133 -5.71 6.41 -5.01
C ILE A 133 -5.91 7.63 -4.13
N ASP A 134 -5.15 7.69 -3.04
CA ASP A 134 -5.23 8.81 -2.10
C ASP A 134 -3.90 9.07 -1.40
N THR A 135 -3.74 10.29 -0.91
CA THR A 135 -2.66 10.70 -0.01
C THR A 135 -3.22 10.87 1.40
N PHE A 136 -2.49 10.38 2.39
CA PHE A 136 -2.90 10.50 3.78
C PHE A 136 -1.77 11.02 4.67
N VAL A 137 -2.12 11.66 5.78
CA VAL A 137 -1.14 12.20 6.71
C VAL A 137 -0.72 11.14 7.72
N MET A 138 0.60 10.93 7.84
CA MET A 138 1.21 10.18 8.93
C MET A 138 1.90 11.16 9.86
N ASP A 139 1.29 11.38 11.04
CA ASP A 139 1.88 12.24 12.07
C ASP A 139 3.18 11.62 12.61
N ASN A 140 4.24 12.40 12.56
CA ASN A 140 5.56 12.09 13.08
C ASN A 140 6.16 13.29 13.83
N SER A 141 5.30 14.12 14.44
CA SER A 141 5.67 15.39 15.08
C SER A 141 6.76 15.25 16.15
N ASN A 142 6.86 14.07 16.74
CA ASN A 142 7.86 13.76 17.77
C ASN A 142 9.18 13.20 17.20
N SER A 143 9.38 13.31 15.88
CA SER A 143 10.53 12.73 15.19
C SER A 143 11.28 13.77 14.34
N LYS A 144 12.60 13.62 14.27
CA LYS A 144 13.48 14.38 13.36
C LYS A 144 13.96 13.51 12.20
N LYS A 145 13.17 12.49 11.79
CA LYS A 145 13.53 11.62 10.68
C LYS A 145 13.56 12.41 9.37
N GLU A 146 14.41 11.97 8.44
CA GLU A 146 14.47 12.54 7.11
C GLU A 146 13.10 12.54 6.42
N GLY A 147 12.78 13.64 5.73
CA GLY A 147 11.49 13.80 5.04
C GLY A 147 10.32 14.27 5.92
N VAL A 148 10.45 14.21 7.26
CA VAL A 148 9.45 14.80 8.15
C VAL A 148 9.39 16.31 7.92
N SER A 149 8.19 16.79 7.61
CA SER A 149 7.94 18.21 7.33
C SER A 149 6.46 18.54 7.52
N ARG A 150 6.13 19.82 7.51
CA ARG A 150 4.75 20.29 7.74
C ARG A 150 3.80 19.79 6.67
N THR A 151 2.77 19.04 7.09
CA THR A 151 1.72 18.50 6.23
C THR A 151 0.58 19.52 6.04
N TYR A 152 -0.33 19.24 5.09
CA TYR A 152 -1.53 20.09 4.90
C TYR A 152 -2.48 20.08 6.12
N GLN A 153 -2.43 19.07 6.96
CA GLN A 153 -3.17 19.03 8.23
C GLN A 153 -2.47 19.74 9.38
N LYS A 154 -1.37 20.46 9.09
CA LYS A 154 -0.61 21.28 10.06
C LYS A 154 0.04 20.44 11.20
N VAL A 155 0.36 19.20 10.95
CA VAL A 155 1.23 18.38 11.79
C VAL A 155 2.53 18.09 11.05
N ASP A 156 3.61 17.82 11.77
CA ASP A 156 4.88 17.46 11.15
C ASP A 156 4.90 15.95 10.93
N GLY A 157 5.18 15.51 9.70
CA GLY A 157 5.08 14.10 9.35
C GLY A 157 5.38 13.82 7.90
N TYR A 158 4.74 12.79 7.39
CA TYR A 158 4.80 12.36 5.99
C TYR A 158 3.41 12.46 5.35
N THR A 159 3.39 12.50 4.02
CA THR A 159 2.15 12.43 3.22
C THR A 159 2.28 11.31 2.18
N PRO A 160 2.22 10.04 2.60
CA PRO A 160 2.29 8.91 1.67
C PRO A 160 1.16 8.93 0.65
N ILE A 161 1.39 8.31 -0.51
CA ILE A 161 0.35 7.96 -1.47
C ILE A 161 0.17 6.44 -1.48
N ALA A 162 -1.07 5.99 -1.56
CA ALA A 162 -1.41 4.58 -1.66
C ALA A 162 -2.44 4.34 -2.76
N ALA A 163 -2.43 3.12 -3.30
CA ALA A 163 -3.41 2.64 -4.26
C ALA A 163 -3.98 1.30 -3.79
N TYR A 164 -5.30 1.19 -3.75
CA TYR A 164 -6.02 -0.01 -3.34
C TYR A 164 -7.03 -0.43 -4.40
N LEU A 165 -7.08 -1.74 -4.70
CA LEU A 165 -7.97 -2.32 -5.69
C LEU A 165 -9.05 -3.18 -5.03
N GLY A 166 -10.29 -2.99 -5.47
CA GLY A 166 -11.46 -3.76 -5.06
C GLY A 166 -11.92 -3.47 -3.63
N ASN A 167 -13.04 -4.05 -3.25
CA ASN A 167 -13.57 -3.97 -1.89
C ASN A 167 -12.70 -4.73 -0.89
N GLU A 168 -11.93 -5.69 -1.38
CA GLU A 168 -10.93 -6.45 -0.60
C GLU A 168 -9.75 -5.57 -0.16
N GLY A 169 -9.54 -4.42 -0.82
CA GLY A 169 -8.48 -3.47 -0.48
C GLY A 169 -7.07 -3.96 -0.80
N TRP A 170 -6.87 -4.62 -1.95
CA TRP A 170 -5.55 -5.07 -2.38
C TRP A 170 -4.62 -3.89 -2.63
N CYS A 171 -3.59 -3.75 -1.81
CA CYS A 171 -2.59 -2.69 -1.94
C CYS A 171 -1.71 -2.92 -3.18
N LEU A 172 -1.88 -2.09 -4.21
CA LEU A 172 -1.10 -2.14 -5.44
C LEU A 172 0.14 -1.25 -5.42
N GLY A 173 0.15 -0.25 -4.57
CA GLY A 173 1.26 0.67 -4.43
C GLY A 173 1.18 1.47 -3.15
N LEU A 174 2.35 1.72 -2.56
CA LEU A 174 2.52 2.58 -1.40
C LEU A 174 3.88 3.27 -1.51
N GLU A 175 3.89 4.60 -1.44
CA GLU A 175 5.11 5.40 -1.43
C GLU A 175 5.12 6.36 -0.28
N LEU A 176 6.20 6.34 0.50
CA LEU A 176 6.44 7.34 1.53
C LEU A 176 6.88 8.65 0.88
N ARG A 177 6.20 9.75 1.21
CA ARG A 177 6.48 11.08 0.68
C ARG A 177 6.71 12.08 1.80
N PRO A 178 7.59 13.07 1.62
CA PRO A 178 7.77 14.15 2.59
C PRO A 178 6.44 14.86 2.90
N GLY A 179 6.23 15.26 4.17
CA GLY A 179 4.97 15.85 4.61
C GLY A 179 4.54 17.10 3.83
N LYS A 180 5.49 17.91 3.35
CA LYS A 180 5.24 19.11 2.53
C LYS A 180 4.96 18.82 1.05
N GLN A 181 5.05 17.56 0.62
CA GLN A 181 4.87 17.22 -0.80
C GLN A 181 3.42 17.39 -1.21
N HIS A 182 3.20 18.16 -2.26
CA HIS A 182 1.86 18.33 -2.84
C HIS A 182 1.39 17.00 -3.45
N THR A 183 0.09 16.70 -3.31
CA THR A 183 -0.54 15.46 -3.80
C THR A 183 -0.15 15.14 -5.24
N MET A 184 -0.23 16.12 -6.15
CA MET A 184 0.07 15.92 -7.58
C MET A 184 1.54 15.65 -7.90
N LYS A 185 2.47 16.01 -7.00
CA LYS A 185 3.89 15.79 -7.31
C LYS A 185 4.17 14.28 -7.41
N GLU A 186 4.64 13.83 -8.58
CA GLU A 186 4.96 12.43 -8.91
C GLU A 186 3.76 11.46 -8.92
N SER A 187 2.52 11.97 -8.81
CA SER A 187 1.33 11.11 -8.81
C SER A 187 1.04 10.50 -10.17
N ASN A 188 1.34 11.19 -11.27
CA ASN A 188 1.22 10.62 -12.61
C ASN A 188 2.14 9.40 -12.78
N ALA A 189 3.40 9.51 -12.38
CA ALA A 189 4.33 8.39 -12.42
C ALA A 189 3.93 7.24 -11.47
N PHE A 190 3.31 7.54 -10.33
CA PHE A 190 2.75 6.52 -9.45
C PHE A 190 1.58 5.78 -10.13
N LEU A 191 0.64 6.51 -10.74
CA LEU A 191 -0.49 5.94 -11.46
C LEU A 191 -0.03 5.01 -12.60
N GLU A 192 0.95 5.45 -13.41
CA GLU A 192 1.52 4.64 -14.50
C GLU A 192 2.14 3.33 -14.03
N ARG A 193 2.64 3.26 -12.79
CA ARG A 193 3.12 2.00 -12.19
C ARG A 193 2.01 1.13 -11.63
N VAL A 194 0.92 1.72 -11.18
CA VAL A 194 -0.20 1.01 -10.52
C VAL A 194 -1.18 0.42 -11.52
N LEU A 195 -1.51 1.14 -12.60
CA LEU A 195 -2.50 0.69 -13.58
C LEU A 195 -2.18 -0.68 -14.21
N PRO A 196 -0.94 -0.98 -14.65
CA PRO A 196 -0.61 -2.30 -15.19
C PRO A 196 -0.80 -3.43 -14.16
N ARG A 197 -0.57 -3.15 -12.86
CA ARG A 197 -0.80 -4.12 -11.79
C ARG A 197 -2.29 -4.40 -11.62
N ALA A 198 -3.12 -3.34 -11.63
CA ALA A 198 -4.56 -3.49 -11.58
C ALA A 198 -5.09 -4.30 -12.78
N GLN A 199 -4.57 -4.02 -13.99
CA GLN A 199 -4.89 -4.80 -15.20
C GLN A 199 -4.52 -6.28 -15.08
N GLY A 200 -3.42 -6.60 -14.43
CA GLY A 200 -2.98 -7.98 -14.22
C GLY A 200 -3.90 -8.78 -13.28
N LEU A 201 -4.58 -8.10 -12.36
CA LEU A 201 -5.39 -8.74 -11.31
C LEU A 201 -6.86 -8.91 -11.69
N THR A 202 -7.42 -8.05 -12.55
CA THR A 202 -8.82 -8.15 -12.97
C THR A 202 -8.99 -7.93 -14.46
N LYS A 203 -9.97 -8.60 -15.05
CA LYS A 203 -10.44 -8.38 -16.43
C LYS A 203 -11.68 -7.49 -16.48
N GLN A 204 -12.26 -7.18 -15.35
CA GLN A 204 -13.43 -6.32 -15.26
C GLN A 204 -13.08 -4.86 -15.54
N PRO A 205 -14.06 -4.02 -15.92
CA PRO A 205 -13.86 -2.57 -15.98
C PRO A 205 -13.32 -2.01 -14.67
N ILE A 206 -12.39 -1.07 -14.74
CA ILE A 206 -11.80 -0.40 -13.58
C ILE A 206 -12.39 1.00 -13.47
N LEU A 207 -12.81 1.39 -12.26
CA LEU A 207 -13.18 2.75 -11.90
C LEU A 207 -12.11 3.34 -10.99
N LEU A 208 -11.27 4.24 -11.53
CA LEU A 208 -10.35 5.02 -10.72
C LEU A 208 -11.10 6.10 -9.94
N ARG A 209 -10.85 6.19 -8.63
CA ARG A 209 -11.46 7.21 -7.76
C ARG A 209 -10.38 8.00 -7.04
N GLU A 210 -10.45 9.32 -7.16
CA GLU A 210 -9.48 10.24 -6.60
C GLU A 210 -10.15 11.47 -5.98
N ASP A 211 -9.52 12.06 -4.99
CA ASP A 211 -10.02 13.28 -4.35
C ASP A 211 -9.63 14.55 -5.12
N SER A 212 -10.00 15.73 -4.60
CA SER A 212 -9.74 17.03 -5.23
C SER A 212 -8.26 17.44 -5.24
N GLY A 213 -7.40 16.72 -4.53
CA GLY A 213 -5.95 16.92 -4.57
C GLY A 213 -5.34 16.50 -5.91
N PHE A 214 -6.03 15.64 -6.66
CA PHE A 214 -5.62 15.14 -7.97
C PHE A 214 -6.22 15.95 -9.14
N ASP A 215 -7.12 16.88 -8.89
CA ASP A 215 -7.72 17.72 -9.94
C ASP A 215 -6.69 18.67 -10.55
N SER A 216 -6.08 18.24 -11.67
CA SER A 216 -5.22 19.06 -12.50
C SER A 216 -5.37 18.70 -13.98
N GLN A 217 -5.23 19.69 -14.87
CA GLN A 217 -5.36 19.47 -16.31
C GLN A 217 -4.39 18.40 -16.84
N ALA A 218 -3.15 18.42 -16.37
CA ALA A 218 -2.15 17.44 -16.81
C ALA A 218 -2.50 16.02 -16.35
N HIS A 219 -3.09 15.87 -15.16
CA HIS A 219 -3.54 14.58 -14.66
C HIS A 219 -4.76 14.07 -15.43
N LEU A 220 -5.76 14.91 -15.65
CA LEU A 220 -6.94 14.55 -16.43
C LEU A 220 -6.58 14.17 -17.88
N ALA A 221 -5.62 14.87 -18.49
CA ALA A 221 -5.11 14.51 -19.81
C ALA A 221 -4.43 13.12 -19.81
N LEU A 222 -3.67 12.79 -18.76
CA LEU A 222 -3.10 11.45 -18.60
C LEU A 222 -4.20 10.39 -18.44
N LEU A 223 -5.25 10.68 -17.65
CA LEU A 223 -6.36 9.74 -17.47
C LEU A 223 -7.09 9.46 -18.79
N GLU A 224 -7.33 10.47 -19.62
CA GLU A 224 -7.91 10.27 -20.96
C GLU A 224 -6.98 9.44 -21.86
N GLN A 225 -5.67 9.69 -21.83
CA GLN A 225 -4.70 8.86 -22.53
C GLN A 225 -4.74 7.40 -22.06
N GLN A 226 -4.80 7.16 -20.75
CA GLN A 226 -4.87 5.81 -20.20
C GLN A 226 -6.19 5.12 -20.55
N ARG A 227 -7.32 5.85 -20.59
CA ARG A 227 -8.60 5.31 -21.09
C ARG A 227 -8.48 4.79 -22.51
N GLN A 228 -7.81 5.55 -23.39
CA GLN A 228 -7.60 5.13 -24.77
C GLN A 228 -6.71 3.88 -24.84
N VAL A 229 -5.62 3.83 -24.09
CA VAL A 229 -4.73 2.65 -24.01
C VAL A 229 -5.54 1.40 -23.59
N PHE A 230 -6.40 1.53 -22.57
CA PHE A 230 -7.26 0.43 -22.13
C PHE A 230 -8.25 0.01 -23.23
N ALA A 231 -8.85 0.98 -23.93
CA ALA A 231 -9.80 0.71 -25.02
C ALA A 231 -9.13 -0.02 -26.20
N ASP A 232 -7.91 0.36 -26.56
CA ASP A 232 -7.12 -0.27 -27.62
C ASP A 232 -6.77 -1.73 -27.29
N GLU A 233 -6.72 -2.08 -25.99
CA GLU A 233 -6.54 -3.43 -25.48
C GLU A 233 -7.86 -4.19 -25.25
N GLY A 234 -9.00 -3.62 -25.67
CA GLY A 234 -10.32 -4.20 -25.43
C GLY A 234 -10.74 -4.19 -23.94
N ARG A 235 -10.19 -3.26 -23.15
CA ARG A 235 -10.42 -3.07 -21.72
C ARG A 235 -11.16 -1.75 -21.48
N ARG A 236 -11.68 -1.58 -20.27
CA ARG A 236 -12.36 -0.34 -19.89
C ARG A 236 -11.76 0.23 -18.61
N LEU A 237 -11.37 1.50 -18.67
CA LEU A 237 -10.99 2.34 -17.56
C LEU A 237 -11.92 3.56 -17.55
N ASP A 238 -12.62 3.76 -16.45
CA ASP A 238 -13.35 4.99 -16.17
C ASP A 238 -12.73 5.66 -14.93
N TYR A 239 -13.00 6.95 -14.73
CA TYR A 239 -12.49 7.64 -13.56
C TYR A 239 -13.48 8.65 -13.01
N VAL A 240 -13.36 8.92 -11.70
CA VAL A 240 -14.04 9.98 -10.98
C VAL A 240 -13.01 10.74 -10.16
N VAL A 241 -12.80 12.00 -10.51
CA VAL A 241 -11.93 12.93 -9.77
C VAL A 241 -12.82 14.01 -9.17
N LYS A 242 -12.70 14.21 -7.85
CA LYS A 242 -13.45 15.27 -7.20
C LYS A 242 -12.94 16.65 -7.67
N TRP A 243 -13.85 17.48 -8.18
CA TRP A 243 -13.51 18.83 -8.61
C TRP A 243 -12.98 19.71 -7.47
N ASN A 244 -11.92 20.49 -7.76
CA ASN A 244 -11.34 21.48 -6.84
C ASN A 244 -11.70 22.90 -7.31
N PRO A 245 -12.57 23.62 -6.61
CA PRO A 245 -13.05 24.94 -7.04
C PRO A 245 -12.00 26.07 -7.02
N ARG A 246 -10.82 25.89 -6.42
CA ARG A 246 -9.66 26.82 -6.45
C ARG A 246 -9.97 28.31 -6.27
N GLY A 247 -10.89 28.63 -5.38
CA GLY A 247 -11.17 30.02 -5.00
C GLY A 247 -12.23 30.75 -5.86
N SER A 248 -12.69 30.20 -6.99
CA SER A 248 -13.86 30.68 -7.73
C SER A 248 -15.20 30.22 -7.12
N ALA A 249 -15.11 29.53 -6.01
CA ALA A 249 -16.14 28.67 -5.45
C ALA A 249 -17.46 29.35 -5.09
N THR A 250 -17.49 30.67 -4.86
CA THR A 250 -18.73 31.31 -4.37
C THR A 250 -19.69 31.70 -5.49
N ALA A 251 -19.21 32.29 -6.57
CA ALA A 251 -20.05 32.64 -7.71
C ALA A 251 -20.50 31.41 -8.49
N ASP A 252 -19.58 30.48 -8.72
CA ASP A 252 -19.89 29.21 -9.41
C ASP A 252 -20.80 28.30 -8.56
N ARG A 253 -20.63 28.31 -7.23
CA ARG A 253 -21.45 27.50 -6.33
C ARG A 253 -22.92 27.80 -6.44
N ASP A 254 -23.31 29.09 -6.44
CA ASP A 254 -24.72 29.48 -6.49
C ASP A 254 -25.32 29.16 -7.87
N THR A 255 -24.54 29.28 -8.94
CA THR A 255 -24.93 28.86 -10.28
C THR A 255 -25.17 27.33 -10.34
N TRP A 256 -24.25 26.54 -9.81
CA TRP A 256 -24.40 25.10 -9.77
C TRP A 256 -25.57 24.65 -8.88
N LEU A 257 -25.75 25.28 -7.73
CA LEU A 257 -26.89 24.98 -6.86
C LEU A 257 -28.22 25.33 -7.52
N ALA A 258 -28.26 26.37 -8.33
CA ALA A 258 -29.47 26.77 -9.06
C ALA A 258 -29.80 25.77 -10.18
N VAL A 259 -28.82 25.26 -10.91
CA VAL A 259 -29.01 24.26 -12.00
C VAL A 259 -29.48 22.92 -11.46
N ALA A 260 -28.97 22.50 -10.32
CA ALA A 260 -29.26 21.20 -9.73
C ALA A 260 -30.36 21.22 -8.67
N ALA A 261 -31.07 22.32 -8.48
CA ALA A 261 -32.03 22.48 -7.38
C ALA A 261 -33.14 21.43 -7.35
N ASP A 262 -33.61 21.00 -8.53
CA ASP A 262 -34.69 20.01 -8.67
C ASP A 262 -34.24 18.56 -8.54
N TYR A 263 -32.93 18.30 -8.46
CA TYR A 263 -32.35 16.96 -8.45
C TYR A 263 -31.55 16.63 -7.18
N TRP A 264 -31.76 17.40 -6.11
CA TRP A 264 -31.05 17.22 -4.86
C TRP A 264 -31.61 16.07 -4.03
N GLU A 265 -30.76 15.07 -3.77
CA GLU A 265 -31.03 13.97 -2.83
C GLU A 265 -30.25 14.20 -1.53
N GLU A 266 -30.92 14.06 -0.38
CA GLU A 266 -30.24 14.10 0.91
C GLU A 266 -29.70 12.71 1.29
N LEU A 267 -28.39 12.55 1.28
CA LEU A 267 -27.72 11.31 1.65
C LEU A 267 -27.67 11.10 3.15
N ARG A 268 -27.56 12.18 3.91
CA ARG A 268 -27.53 12.23 5.38
C ARG A 268 -27.75 13.67 5.82
N PRO A 269 -28.14 13.92 7.11
CA PRO A 269 -28.36 15.27 7.60
C PRO A 269 -27.23 16.23 7.26
N GLY A 270 -27.55 17.30 6.55
CA GLY A 270 -26.62 18.32 6.11
C GLY A 270 -25.74 17.97 4.91
N LYS A 271 -25.90 16.79 4.30
CA LYS A 271 -25.18 16.40 3.07
C LYS A 271 -26.15 16.02 1.97
N ARG A 272 -26.16 16.83 0.90
CA ARG A 272 -26.98 16.59 -0.30
C ARG A 272 -26.09 16.30 -1.51
N GLN A 273 -26.58 15.56 -2.46
CA GLN A 273 -25.98 15.34 -3.77
C GLN A 273 -26.98 15.59 -4.89
N ALA A 274 -26.46 15.94 -6.06
CA ALA A 274 -27.21 15.96 -7.31
C ALA A 274 -26.32 15.40 -8.43
N LEU A 275 -26.95 14.74 -9.37
CA LEU A 275 -26.31 14.26 -10.59
C LEU A 275 -26.90 15.02 -11.77
N TRP A 276 -26.06 15.58 -12.61
CA TRP A 276 -26.48 16.13 -13.91
C TRP A 276 -25.39 15.84 -14.94
N THR A 277 -25.80 15.77 -16.19
CA THR A 277 -24.88 15.61 -17.33
C THR A 277 -24.80 16.95 -18.06
N GLN A 278 -23.58 17.44 -18.23
CA GLN A 278 -23.31 18.59 -19.08
C GLN A 278 -22.94 18.05 -20.48
N THR A 279 -23.72 18.38 -21.47
CA THR A 279 -23.46 18.06 -22.89
C THR A 279 -22.67 19.18 -23.54
#